data_358375e55d3d8dc7bd9c66ba24914f6f
#
_entry.id   358375e55d3d8dc7bd9c66ba24914f6f
#
_cell.length_a   1.000
_cell.length_b   1.000
_cell.length_c   1.000
_cell.angle_alpha   90.00
_cell.angle_beta   90.00
_cell.angle_gamma   90.00
#
_symmetry.space_group_name_H-M   'P 1'
#
loop_
_entity.id
_entity.type
_entity.pdbx_description
1 polymer ?
#
loop_
_entity_poly.entity_id
_entity_poly.type
_entity_poly.pdbx_seq_one_letter_code
_entity_poly.pdbx_strand_id
1 'polypeptide(L)'
;MLNRSDQPRILEPEQLAVQRPERIKLPNGVPLSVLNAGDNEVTRIDLLMAGGRWQQKQPLQALFTNRMLREGTRRYDAARIAEKLDYYGAWLELSSASEYAYVTLYSLNKYLPQTLDILESIVKEPVFPEKELGVIVDNNIQQFLVNSSKVDFLAHRGLVKALYGGQHPGGRLVQEEDYRRITPAVLREFYDRYYHSNNCSIYLSGKVTGDCIHRIESLFGCEAFGTDFRKPEKTEFHPVTASGKRIFIERPDALQSAVRMGMLSLDRNHPDYLKVRVLVTLFGGYFGSRLMSNIREDKGYTYGISAAIMPYPGQGVLAVSAEAANEFVEPLIGEVYHEIDRLQNELVSDGELSMVKNYMLGDMCRSYESAFSLADAWIFVQVSGLQDTYFAEALDAVKEVTPQEIRELAGRHLCKEKLKEIVCGKKMS
;
A
#
# COMPACT_ATOMS: atom_id res chain seq x y z
N MET A 1 24.64 6.65 38.04
CA MET A 1 23.38 7.24 37.57
C MET A 1 23.58 7.66 36.10
N LEU A 2 22.67 7.30 35.21
CA LEU A 2 22.71 7.79 33.83
C LEU A 2 22.51 9.31 33.85
N ASN A 3 23.44 10.04 33.23
CA ASN A 3 23.30 11.48 33.03
C ASN A 3 22.25 11.71 31.94
N ARG A 4 21.07 12.20 32.32
CA ARG A 4 19.95 12.45 31.38
C ARG A 4 20.17 13.67 30.47
N SER A 5 21.23 14.44 30.72
CA SER A 5 21.63 15.56 29.85
C SER A 5 22.47 15.12 28.66
N ASP A 6 23.04 13.92 28.71
CA ASP A 6 23.86 13.38 27.63
C ASP A 6 22.96 12.64 26.65
N GLN A 7 22.99 13.07 25.39
CA GLN A 7 22.28 12.37 24.31
C GLN A 7 22.87 10.96 24.14
N PRO A 8 22.05 9.89 24.09
CA PRO A 8 22.54 8.56 23.78
C PRO A 8 23.28 8.54 22.44
N ARG A 9 24.32 7.72 22.35
CA ARG A 9 25.00 7.52 21.08
C ARG A 9 24.05 6.89 20.06
N ILE A 10 23.98 7.48 18.88
CA ILE A 10 23.30 6.88 17.73
C ILE A 10 24.23 5.79 17.20
N LEU A 11 23.77 4.55 17.21
CA LEU A 11 24.48 3.42 16.65
C LEU A 11 23.84 3.09 15.30
N GLU A 12 24.64 3.14 14.26
CA GLU A 12 24.21 2.69 12.93
C GLU A 12 24.18 1.15 12.91
N PRO A 13 23.09 0.52 12.42
CA PRO A 13 23.04 -0.92 12.28
C PRO A 13 24.07 -1.37 11.23
N GLU A 14 24.95 -2.30 11.56
CA GLU A 14 25.88 -2.89 10.59
C GLU A 14 25.12 -3.70 9.54
N GLN A 15 24.11 -4.44 9.98
CA GLN A 15 23.22 -5.24 9.14
C GLN A 15 21.79 -5.24 9.71
N LEU A 16 20.81 -5.50 8.86
CA LEU A 16 19.43 -5.73 9.28
C LEU A 16 19.22 -7.20 9.59
N ALA A 17 18.69 -7.50 10.78
CA ALA A 17 18.34 -8.87 11.17
C ALA A 17 17.03 -9.31 10.51
N VAL A 18 17.01 -9.46 9.19
CA VAL A 18 15.83 -9.91 8.45
C VAL A 18 15.87 -11.44 8.32
N GLN A 19 15.12 -12.11 9.20
CA GLN A 19 14.97 -13.55 9.15
C GLN A 19 14.32 -13.96 7.83
N ARG A 20 14.90 -14.95 7.13
CA ARG A 20 14.33 -15.50 5.89
C ARG A 20 13.22 -16.50 6.22
N PRO A 21 12.11 -16.53 5.45
CA PRO A 21 11.11 -17.55 5.58
C PRO A 21 11.63 -18.91 5.12
N GLU A 22 11.24 -19.97 5.80
CA GLU A 22 11.30 -21.32 5.26
C GLU A 22 10.28 -21.44 4.12
N ARG A 23 10.70 -21.92 2.95
CA ARG A 23 9.84 -22.06 1.76
C ARG A 23 9.53 -23.52 1.51
N ILE A 24 8.24 -23.87 1.56
CA ILE A 24 7.70 -25.20 1.38
C ILE A 24 6.79 -25.17 0.15
N LYS A 25 6.83 -26.20 -0.67
CA LYS A 25 5.86 -26.41 -1.73
C LYS A 25 4.88 -27.47 -1.30
N LEU A 26 3.61 -27.11 -1.12
CA LEU A 26 2.56 -28.04 -0.72
C LEU A 26 2.26 -29.06 -1.83
N PRO A 27 1.66 -30.23 -1.52
CA PRO A 27 1.41 -31.31 -2.50
C PRO A 27 0.64 -30.85 -3.75
N ASN A 28 -0.32 -29.95 -3.63
CA ASN A 28 -1.06 -29.37 -4.76
C ASN A 28 -0.31 -28.25 -5.49
N GLY A 29 0.93 -27.94 -5.08
CA GLY A 29 1.78 -26.95 -5.71
C GLY A 29 1.70 -25.54 -5.12
N VAL A 30 0.82 -25.26 -4.15
CA VAL A 30 0.73 -23.97 -3.47
C VAL A 30 2.03 -23.67 -2.70
N PRO A 31 2.70 -22.53 -2.93
CA PRO A 31 3.87 -22.13 -2.14
C PRO A 31 3.44 -21.70 -0.75
N LEU A 32 4.11 -22.22 0.27
CA LEU A 32 3.98 -21.86 1.67
C LEU A 32 5.29 -21.28 2.18
N SER A 33 5.24 -20.09 2.74
CA SER A 33 6.37 -19.41 3.40
C SER A 33 6.12 -19.36 4.91
N VAL A 34 7.07 -19.84 5.71
CA VAL A 34 6.95 -19.93 7.16
C VAL A 34 7.97 -19.03 7.84
N LEU A 35 7.50 -18.11 8.65
CA LEU A 35 8.28 -17.23 9.52
C LEU A 35 7.98 -17.56 10.99
N ASN A 36 8.67 -18.56 11.50
CA ASN A 36 8.56 -18.91 12.91
C ASN A 36 9.44 -17.97 13.75
N ALA A 37 8.83 -16.95 14.32
CA ALA A 37 9.46 -15.95 15.15
C ALA A 37 8.49 -15.35 16.17
N GLY A 38 9.02 -14.94 17.32
CA GLY A 38 8.23 -14.36 18.41
C GLY A 38 7.75 -15.38 19.42
N ASP A 39 7.47 -14.89 20.63
CA ASP A 39 7.14 -15.70 21.80
C ASP A 39 5.63 -15.80 22.08
N ASN A 40 4.84 -14.93 21.46
CA ASN A 40 3.40 -14.87 21.65
C ASN A 40 2.72 -16.07 20.98
N GLU A 41 1.79 -16.72 21.69
CA GLU A 41 0.95 -17.82 21.20
C GLU A 41 -0.09 -17.35 20.18
N VAL A 42 0.38 -16.68 19.12
CA VAL A 42 -0.42 -16.15 18.02
C VAL A 42 0.23 -16.55 16.70
N THR A 43 -0.58 -17.04 15.79
CA THR A 43 -0.19 -17.28 14.38
C THR A 43 -1.03 -16.39 13.48
N ARG A 44 -0.37 -15.75 12.51
CA ARG A 44 -0.97 -15.04 11.39
C ARG A 44 -0.84 -15.89 10.13
N ILE A 45 -1.94 -15.97 9.40
CA ILE A 45 -2.05 -16.68 8.13
C ILE A 45 -2.45 -15.65 7.07
N ASP A 46 -1.64 -15.52 6.02
CA ASP A 46 -1.95 -14.68 4.86
C ASP A 46 -2.11 -15.56 3.63
N LEU A 47 -3.27 -15.49 2.97
CA LEU A 47 -3.47 -16.05 1.64
C LEU A 47 -3.46 -14.91 0.62
N LEU A 48 -2.57 -15.00 -0.34
CA LEU A 48 -2.40 -14.03 -1.42
C LEU A 48 -2.93 -14.62 -2.72
N MET A 49 -3.87 -13.92 -3.34
CA MET A 49 -4.41 -14.26 -4.67
C MET A 49 -4.01 -13.19 -5.67
N ALA A 50 -3.39 -13.55 -6.79
CA ALA A 50 -3.07 -12.60 -7.85
C ALA A 50 -4.35 -12.19 -8.61
N GLY A 51 -5.22 -11.48 -7.90
CA GLY A 51 -6.54 -11.02 -8.33
C GLY A 51 -6.86 -9.68 -7.68
N GLY A 52 -6.12 -8.65 -8.04
CA GLY A 52 -6.31 -7.29 -7.52
C GLY A 52 -7.15 -6.41 -8.45
N ARG A 53 -7.13 -5.10 -8.15
CA ARG A 53 -7.92 -4.11 -8.90
C ARG A 53 -7.51 -3.94 -10.36
N TRP A 54 -6.30 -4.35 -10.75
CA TRP A 54 -5.83 -4.25 -12.13
C TRP A 54 -6.31 -5.39 -13.02
N GLN A 55 -6.78 -6.49 -12.42
CA GLN A 55 -7.34 -7.63 -13.13
C GLN A 55 -8.86 -7.55 -13.31
N GLN A 56 -9.52 -6.58 -12.67
CA GLN A 56 -10.98 -6.45 -12.71
C GLN A 56 -11.49 -5.93 -14.08
N LYS A 57 -12.59 -6.48 -14.56
CA LYS A 57 -13.26 -6.02 -15.78
C LYS A 57 -14.01 -4.70 -15.58
N GLN A 58 -14.58 -4.50 -14.39
CA GLN A 58 -15.27 -3.27 -14.02
C GLN A 58 -14.79 -2.76 -12.65
N PRO A 59 -14.90 -1.45 -12.36
CA PRO A 59 -14.55 -0.91 -11.06
C PRO A 59 -15.23 -1.66 -9.92
N LEU A 60 -14.54 -1.75 -8.78
CA LEU A 60 -15.04 -2.34 -7.54
C LEU A 60 -15.17 -3.87 -7.52
N GLN A 61 -15.11 -4.57 -8.67
CA GLN A 61 -15.28 -6.02 -8.74
C GLN A 61 -14.31 -6.76 -7.80
N ALA A 62 -13.02 -6.48 -7.88
CA ALA A 62 -12.01 -7.12 -7.03
C ALA A 62 -12.21 -6.80 -5.54
N LEU A 63 -12.48 -5.54 -5.22
CA LEU A 63 -12.69 -5.09 -3.85
C LEU A 63 -13.90 -5.77 -3.19
N PHE A 64 -15.04 -5.78 -3.88
CA PHE A 64 -16.26 -6.35 -3.33
C PHE A 64 -16.20 -7.87 -3.31
N THR A 65 -15.58 -8.54 -4.29
CA THR A 65 -15.35 -9.99 -4.23
C THR A 65 -14.60 -10.36 -2.95
N ASN A 66 -13.50 -9.67 -2.66
CA ASN A 66 -12.70 -9.94 -1.47
C ASN A 66 -13.49 -9.67 -0.19
N ARG A 67 -14.15 -8.50 -0.06
CA ARG A 67 -14.94 -8.13 1.12
C ARG A 67 -16.08 -9.07 1.42
N MET A 68 -16.76 -9.55 0.37
CA MET A 68 -17.93 -10.40 0.48
C MET A 68 -17.60 -11.85 0.87
N LEU A 69 -16.33 -12.27 0.89
CA LEU A 69 -15.94 -13.61 1.30
C LEU A 69 -16.46 -13.98 2.70
N ARG A 70 -16.48 -13.03 3.63
CA ARG A 70 -16.92 -13.24 5.01
C ARG A 70 -18.43 -13.03 5.23
N GLU A 71 -19.16 -12.57 4.22
CA GLU A 71 -20.57 -12.25 4.34
C GLU A 71 -21.49 -13.47 4.14
N GLY A 72 -20.91 -14.65 3.96
CA GLY A 72 -21.61 -15.92 3.92
C GLY A 72 -20.87 -16.98 3.13
N THR A 73 -20.93 -18.20 3.64
CA THR A 73 -20.39 -19.41 3.03
C THR A 73 -21.48 -20.49 2.96
N ARG A 74 -21.17 -21.61 2.34
CA ARG A 74 -22.10 -22.76 2.36
C ARG A 74 -22.32 -23.32 3.78
N ARG A 75 -21.37 -23.12 4.71
CA ARG A 75 -21.38 -23.64 6.08
C ARG A 75 -21.94 -22.65 7.09
N TYR A 76 -21.75 -21.34 6.86
CA TYR A 76 -22.05 -20.30 7.84
C TYR A 76 -22.59 -19.05 7.14
N ASP A 77 -23.59 -18.41 7.75
CA ASP A 77 -23.98 -17.04 7.40
C ASP A 77 -23.03 -16.00 8.01
N ALA A 78 -23.17 -14.73 7.62
CA ALA A 78 -22.33 -13.62 8.07
C ALA A 78 -22.31 -13.47 9.59
N ALA A 79 -23.48 -13.56 10.24
CA ALA A 79 -23.61 -13.43 11.69
C ALA A 79 -22.84 -14.54 12.42
N ARG A 80 -22.96 -15.78 11.93
CA ARG A 80 -22.28 -16.92 12.52
C ARG A 80 -20.77 -16.89 12.32
N ILE A 81 -20.28 -16.37 11.16
CA ILE A 81 -18.86 -16.14 10.95
C ILE A 81 -18.32 -15.11 11.95
N ALA A 82 -19.00 -13.97 12.09
CA ALA A 82 -18.61 -12.92 13.03
C ALA A 82 -18.61 -13.44 14.48
N GLU A 83 -19.70 -14.08 14.92
CA GLU A 83 -19.81 -14.66 16.27
C GLU A 83 -18.67 -15.64 16.57
N LYS A 84 -18.34 -16.53 15.62
CA LYS A 84 -17.26 -17.51 15.82
C LYS A 84 -15.89 -16.87 15.89
N LEU A 85 -15.58 -15.91 15.02
CA LEU A 85 -14.31 -15.19 15.06
C LEU A 85 -14.15 -14.43 16.37
N ASP A 86 -15.19 -13.72 16.82
CA ASP A 86 -15.20 -13.00 18.09
C ASP A 86 -15.06 -13.94 19.29
N TYR A 87 -15.76 -15.08 19.29
CA TYR A 87 -15.68 -16.07 20.34
C TYR A 87 -14.26 -16.64 20.53
N TYR A 88 -13.53 -16.86 19.43
CA TYR A 88 -12.15 -17.33 19.46
C TYR A 88 -11.12 -16.21 19.59
N GLY A 89 -11.54 -14.94 19.60
CA GLY A 89 -10.64 -13.79 19.62
C GLY A 89 -9.75 -13.72 18.39
N ALA A 90 -10.27 -14.18 17.24
CA ALA A 90 -9.57 -14.14 15.97
C ALA A 90 -9.90 -12.86 15.20
N TRP A 91 -8.93 -12.38 14.44
CA TRP A 91 -9.11 -11.21 13.59
C TRP A 91 -8.94 -11.59 12.12
N LEU A 92 -9.96 -11.28 11.31
CA LEU A 92 -9.96 -11.50 9.87
C LEU A 92 -9.90 -10.16 9.14
N GLU A 93 -8.87 -9.98 8.33
CA GLU A 93 -8.70 -8.83 7.46
C GLU A 93 -8.80 -9.25 5.99
N LEU A 94 -9.57 -8.50 5.22
CA LEU A 94 -9.81 -8.71 3.80
C LEU A 94 -9.43 -7.43 3.04
N SER A 95 -8.41 -7.49 2.20
CA SER A 95 -7.95 -6.33 1.44
C SER A 95 -7.67 -6.64 -0.03
N SER A 96 -7.79 -5.63 -0.88
CA SER A 96 -7.53 -5.75 -2.31
C SER A 96 -6.62 -4.61 -2.76
N ALA A 97 -5.41 -4.96 -3.19
CA ALA A 97 -4.41 -4.04 -3.74
C ALA A 97 -4.51 -3.94 -5.28
N SER A 98 -3.46 -3.41 -5.90
CA SER A 98 -3.42 -3.26 -7.36
C SER A 98 -3.42 -4.62 -8.09
N GLU A 99 -2.55 -5.53 -7.69
CA GLU A 99 -2.38 -6.84 -8.36
C GLU A 99 -2.85 -8.02 -7.53
N TYR A 100 -2.98 -7.86 -6.20
CA TYR A 100 -3.27 -8.95 -5.29
C TYR A 100 -4.48 -8.65 -4.40
N ALA A 101 -5.19 -9.70 -4.06
CA ALA A 101 -6.14 -9.74 -2.95
C ALA A 101 -5.51 -10.53 -1.79
N TYR A 102 -5.79 -10.08 -0.57
CA TYR A 102 -5.25 -10.64 0.66
C TYR A 102 -6.41 -11.11 1.55
N VAL A 103 -6.23 -12.29 2.13
CA VAL A 103 -7.08 -12.83 3.18
C VAL A 103 -6.17 -13.13 4.35
N THR A 104 -6.23 -12.32 5.40
CA THR A 104 -5.33 -12.42 6.56
C THR A 104 -6.12 -12.80 7.81
N LEU A 105 -5.72 -13.86 8.47
CA LEU A 105 -6.28 -14.32 9.73
C LEU A 105 -5.23 -14.26 10.83
N TYR A 106 -5.55 -13.59 11.94
CA TYR A 106 -4.80 -13.67 13.19
C TYR A 106 -5.56 -14.58 14.15
N SER A 107 -4.90 -15.56 14.72
CA SER A 107 -5.49 -16.51 15.64
C SER A 107 -4.58 -16.85 16.80
N LEU A 108 -5.17 -17.02 17.98
CA LEU A 108 -4.48 -17.67 19.09
C LEU A 108 -4.21 -19.13 18.72
N ASN A 109 -2.99 -19.63 18.99
CA ASN A 109 -2.58 -20.99 18.62
C ASN A 109 -3.50 -22.08 19.17
N LYS A 110 -4.01 -21.91 20.38
CA LYS A 110 -4.96 -22.85 21.00
C LYS A 110 -6.30 -22.99 20.28
N TYR A 111 -6.69 -21.98 19.49
CA TYR A 111 -7.94 -21.98 18.72
C TYR A 111 -7.71 -22.06 17.21
N LEU A 112 -6.45 -22.25 16.81
CA LEU A 112 -6.09 -22.27 15.37
C LEU A 112 -6.86 -23.33 14.58
N PRO A 113 -7.11 -24.57 15.05
CA PRO A 113 -7.92 -25.54 14.32
C PRO A 113 -9.32 -25.03 13.97
N GLN A 114 -10.01 -24.39 14.94
CA GLN A 114 -11.38 -23.89 14.76
C GLN A 114 -11.41 -22.67 13.83
N THR A 115 -10.44 -21.77 13.97
CA THR A 115 -10.38 -20.56 13.14
C THR A 115 -9.93 -20.84 11.72
N LEU A 116 -9.09 -21.85 11.51
CA LEU A 116 -8.73 -22.32 10.17
C LEU A 116 -9.89 -22.98 9.44
N ASP A 117 -10.79 -23.70 10.14
CA ASP A 117 -12.01 -24.25 9.52
C ASP A 117 -12.95 -23.13 9.02
N ILE A 118 -12.98 -22.00 9.75
CA ILE A 118 -13.71 -20.79 9.30
C ILE A 118 -13.02 -20.19 8.07
N LEU A 119 -11.70 -20.00 8.13
CA LEU A 119 -10.91 -19.45 7.03
C LEU A 119 -11.05 -20.30 5.77
N GLU A 120 -10.98 -21.62 5.88
CA GLU A 120 -11.20 -22.53 4.77
C GLU A 120 -12.57 -22.30 4.12
N SER A 121 -13.62 -22.25 4.94
CA SER A 121 -14.99 -22.00 4.48
C SER A 121 -15.11 -20.66 3.72
N ILE A 122 -14.51 -19.59 4.25
CA ILE A 122 -14.50 -18.26 3.67
C ILE A 122 -13.79 -18.25 2.31
N VAL A 123 -12.65 -18.95 2.21
CA VAL A 123 -11.83 -18.94 1.00
C VAL A 123 -12.36 -19.87 -0.08
N LYS A 124 -12.90 -21.04 0.29
CA LYS A 124 -13.30 -22.08 -0.67
C LYS A 124 -14.79 -22.10 -1.02
N GLU A 125 -15.65 -21.60 -0.13
CA GLU A 125 -17.09 -21.82 -0.25
C GLU A 125 -17.95 -20.54 -0.10
N PRO A 126 -17.48 -19.33 -0.52
CA PRO A 126 -18.30 -18.13 -0.39
C PRO A 126 -19.53 -18.19 -1.28
N VAL A 127 -20.66 -17.65 -0.79
CA VAL A 127 -21.94 -17.69 -1.52
C VAL A 127 -22.37 -16.34 -2.08
N PHE A 128 -21.77 -15.23 -1.64
CA PHE A 128 -22.07 -13.86 -2.06
C PHE A 128 -23.57 -13.52 -1.93
N PRO A 129 -24.13 -13.49 -0.71
CA PRO A 129 -25.56 -13.29 -0.53
C PRO A 129 -25.98 -11.90 -1.00
N GLU A 130 -27.08 -11.82 -1.74
CA GLU A 130 -27.56 -10.57 -2.35
C GLU A 130 -27.98 -9.52 -1.30
N LYS A 131 -28.57 -9.97 -0.19
CA LYS A 131 -29.02 -9.10 0.91
C LYS A 131 -27.83 -8.37 1.56
N GLU A 132 -26.79 -9.10 1.94
CA GLU A 132 -25.57 -8.56 2.55
C GLU A 132 -24.82 -7.66 1.57
N LEU A 133 -24.76 -8.06 0.29
CA LEU A 133 -24.18 -7.24 -0.76
C LEU A 133 -24.90 -5.90 -0.89
N GLY A 134 -26.25 -5.90 -0.86
CA GLY A 134 -27.06 -4.67 -0.90
C GLY A 134 -26.70 -3.70 0.22
N VAL A 135 -26.61 -4.20 1.46
CA VAL A 135 -26.23 -3.39 2.63
C VAL A 135 -24.81 -2.79 2.46
N ILE A 136 -23.85 -3.61 2.02
CA ILE A 136 -22.46 -3.14 1.81
C ILE A 136 -22.41 -2.11 0.69
N VAL A 137 -23.12 -2.32 -0.42
CA VAL A 137 -23.18 -1.37 -1.54
C VAL A 137 -23.73 -0.03 -1.06
N ASP A 138 -24.87 -0.02 -0.37
CA ASP A 138 -25.50 1.21 0.11
C ASP A 138 -24.60 1.98 1.08
N ASN A 139 -23.97 1.30 2.04
CA ASN A 139 -23.00 1.90 2.96
C ASN A 139 -21.79 2.51 2.22
N ASN A 140 -21.27 1.82 1.19
CA ASN A 140 -20.16 2.33 0.42
C ASN A 140 -20.54 3.51 -0.49
N ILE A 141 -21.77 3.55 -1.01
CA ILE A 141 -22.29 4.72 -1.74
C ILE A 141 -22.36 5.93 -0.80
N GLN A 142 -22.90 5.78 0.41
CA GLN A 142 -22.94 6.88 1.38
C GLN A 142 -21.52 7.38 1.73
N GLN A 143 -20.58 6.47 1.96
CA GLN A 143 -19.19 6.83 2.21
C GLN A 143 -18.54 7.54 1.00
N PHE A 144 -18.84 7.08 -0.22
CA PHE A 144 -18.38 7.72 -1.45
C PHE A 144 -18.92 9.15 -1.60
N LEU A 145 -20.21 9.37 -1.33
CA LEU A 145 -20.83 10.70 -1.38
C LEU A 145 -20.20 11.64 -0.35
N VAL A 146 -20.02 11.19 0.89
CA VAL A 146 -19.31 11.96 1.93
C VAL A 146 -17.87 12.29 1.51
N ASN A 147 -17.14 11.33 0.96
CA ASN A 147 -15.77 11.58 0.49
C ASN A 147 -15.75 12.53 -0.72
N SER A 148 -16.74 12.47 -1.61
CA SER A 148 -16.85 13.33 -2.78
C SER A 148 -17.13 14.80 -2.44
N SER A 149 -17.46 15.13 -1.19
CA SER A 149 -17.54 16.51 -0.71
C SER A 149 -16.17 17.07 -0.27
N LYS A 150 -15.16 16.22 -0.02
CA LYS A 150 -13.86 16.62 0.50
C LYS A 150 -12.91 17.07 -0.62
N VAL A 151 -12.25 18.21 -0.42
CA VAL A 151 -11.28 18.77 -1.38
C VAL A 151 -10.09 17.84 -1.61
N ASP A 152 -9.61 17.18 -0.56
CA ASP A 152 -8.52 16.21 -0.63
C ASP A 152 -8.83 15.03 -1.55
N PHE A 153 -9.99 14.40 -1.35
CA PHE A 153 -10.45 13.28 -2.17
C PHE A 153 -10.56 13.67 -3.65
N LEU A 154 -11.11 14.84 -3.95
CA LEU A 154 -11.25 15.34 -5.31
C LEU A 154 -9.89 15.65 -5.94
N ALA A 155 -8.98 16.29 -5.20
CA ALA A 155 -7.64 16.60 -5.67
C ALA A 155 -6.85 15.33 -5.97
N HIS A 156 -6.91 14.31 -5.09
CA HIS A 156 -6.28 13.01 -5.34
C HIS A 156 -6.82 12.34 -6.62
N ARG A 157 -8.13 12.30 -6.79
CA ARG A 157 -8.78 11.77 -8.01
C ARG A 157 -8.35 12.53 -9.26
N GLY A 158 -8.26 13.85 -9.16
CA GLY A 158 -7.73 14.70 -10.22
C GLY A 158 -6.31 14.32 -10.64
N LEU A 159 -5.43 14.12 -9.64
CA LEU A 159 -4.03 13.78 -9.89
C LEU A 159 -3.88 12.41 -10.57
N VAL A 160 -4.50 11.35 -10.04
CA VAL A 160 -4.35 10.01 -10.63
C VAL A 160 -4.93 9.95 -12.04
N LYS A 161 -6.05 10.65 -12.30
CA LYS A 161 -6.61 10.78 -13.64
C LYS A 161 -5.69 11.54 -14.59
N ALA A 162 -5.06 12.62 -14.12
CA ALA A 162 -4.13 13.43 -14.93
C ALA A 162 -2.86 12.68 -15.27
N LEU A 163 -2.37 11.81 -14.38
CA LEU A 163 -1.15 11.04 -14.58
C LEU A 163 -1.36 9.81 -15.44
N TYR A 164 -2.41 9.05 -15.17
CA TYR A 164 -2.61 7.74 -15.79
C TYR A 164 -3.61 7.74 -16.95
N GLY A 165 -4.52 8.73 -17.01
CA GLY A 165 -5.65 8.69 -17.95
C GLY A 165 -6.74 7.70 -17.57
N GLY A 166 -7.91 7.81 -18.20
CA GLY A 166 -9.11 7.03 -17.79
C GLY A 166 -9.09 5.54 -18.19
N GLN A 167 -8.23 5.14 -19.11
CA GLN A 167 -8.12 3.75 -19.58
C GLN A 167 -7.18 2.91 -18.71
N HIS A 168 -6.21 3.54 -18.07
CA HIS A 168 -5.28 2.86 -17.16
C HIS A 168 -5.97 2.53 -15.83
N PRO A 169 -5.81 1.32 -15.26
CA PRO A 169 -6.43 0.95 -13.97
C PRO A 169 -6.14 1.94 -12.83
N GLY A 170 -4.92 2.52 -12.79
CA GLY A 170 -4.53 3.53 -11.81
C GLY A 170 -5.24 4.87 -11.94
N GLY A 171 -5.73 5.22 -13.14
CA GLY A 171 -6.44 6.48 -13.42
C GLY A 171 -7.95 6.31 -13.62
N ARG A 172 -8.45 5.08 -13.63
CA ARG A 172 -9.88 4.77 -13.77
C ARG A 172 -10.62 5.10 -12.48
N LEU A 173 -11.35 6.21 -12.50
CA LEU A 173 -12.07 6.71 -11.33
C LEU A 173 -13.40 5.97 -11.13
N VAL A 174 -13.61 5.47 -9.93
CA VAL A 174 -14.91 4.92 -9.50
C VAL A 174 -15.96 6.03 -9.46
N GLN A 175 -17.17 5.73 -9.95
CA GLN A 175 -18.34 6.60 -9.90
C GLN A 175 -19.45 5.94 -9.04
N GLU A 176 -20.48 6.69 -8.65
CA GLU A 176 -21.59 6.15 -7.87
C GLU A 176 -22.27 4.98 -8.58
N GLU A 177 -22.45 5.08 -9.89
CA GLU A 177 -23.11 4.06 -10.72
C GLU A 177 -22.32 2.74 -10.74
N ASP A 178 -21.01 2.76 -10.53
CA ASP A 178 -20.20 1.54 -10.50
C ASP A 178 -20.54 0.65 -9.30
N TYR A 179 -20.92 1.25 -8.17
CA TYR A 179 -21.41 0.48 -7.00
C TYR A 179 -22.69 -0.28 -7.31
N ARG A 180 -23.64 0.35 -8.02
CA ARG A 180 -24.95 -0.24 -8.37
C ARG A 180 -24.85 -1.35 -9.42
N ARG A 181 -23.73 -1.44 -10.13
CA ARG A 181 -23.45 -2.51 -11.12
C ARG A 181 -22.87 -3.76 -10.50
N ILE A 182 -22.52 -3.74 -9.21
CA ILE A 182 -21.99 -4.90 -8.51
C ILE A 182 -23.14 -5.86 -8.17
N THR A 183 -23.05 -7.09 -8.64
CA THR A 183 -24.02 -8.16 -8.40
C THR A 183 -23.33 -9.43 -7.94
N PRO A 184 -24.01 -10.37 -7.28
CA PRO A 184 -23.43 -11.67 -6.91
C PRO A 184 -22.79 -12.41 -8.10
N ALA A 185 -23.37 -12.32 -9.28
CA ALA A 185 -22.85 -12.95 -10.50
C ALA A 185 -21.50 -12.34 -10.92
N VAL A 186 -21.37 -11.00 -10.85
CA VAL A 186 -20.13 -10.28 -11.14
C VAL A 186 -19.02 -10.67 -10.15
N LEU A 187 -19.36 -10.83 -8.87
CA LEU A 187 -18.40 -11.26 -7.85
C LEU A 187 -18.01 -12.73 -8.03
N ARG A 188 -18.97 -13.60 -8.36
CA ARG A 188 -18.73 -15.02 -8.62
C ARG A 188 -17.77 -15.21 -9.81
N GLU A 189 -17.96 -14.48 -10.91
CA GLU A 189 -17.07 -14.53 -12.07
C GLU A 189 -15.63 -14.21 -11.70
N PHE A 190 -15.42 -13.16 -10.88
CA PHE A 190 -14.08 -12.76 -10.45
C PHE A 190 -13.47 -13.77 -9.48
N TYR A 191 -14.27 -14.26 -8.53
CA TYR A 191 -13.84 -15.28 -7.59
C TYR A 191 -13.42 -16.56 -8.32
N ASP A 192 -14.26 -17.09 -9.19
CA ASP A 192 -13.98 -18.32 -9.93
C ASP A 192 -12.70 -18.21 -10.77
N ARG A 193 -12.40 -17.01 -11.27
CA ARG A 193 -11.21 -16.73 -12.08
C ARG A 193 -9.91 -16.60 -11.29
N TYR A 194 -9.97 -16.07 -10.07
CA TYR A 194 -8.76 -15.67 -9.35
C TYR A 194 -8.54 -16.36 -8.00
N TYR A 195 -9.57 -16.95 -7.39
CA TYR A 195 -9.45 -17.59 -6.07
C TYR A 195 -9.34 -19.11 -6.20
N HIS A 196 -8.14 -19.56 -6.54
CA HIS A 196 -7.84 -20.99 -6.74
C HIS A 196 -6.39 -21.31 -6.38
N SER A 197 -6.10 -22.60 -6.14
CA SER A 197 -4.80 -23.09 -5.68
C SER A 197 -3.62 -22.71 -6.60
N ASN A 198 -3.79 -22.73 -7.94
CA ASN A 198 -2.72 -22.36 -8.87
C ASN A 198 -2.39 -20.86 -8.87
N ASN A 199 -3.20 -20.04 -8.20
CA ASN A 199 -3.06 -18.59 -8.11
C ASN A 199 -2.88 -18.10 -6.66
N CYS A 200 -2.70 -19.04 -5.72
CA CYS A 200 -2.56 -18.77 -4.29
C CYS A 200 -1.12 -18.91 -3.84
N SER A 201 -0.69 -18.08 -2.90
CA SER A 201 0.46 -18.31 -2.05
C SER A 201 0.10 -18.05 -0.59
N ILE A 202 0.72 -18.76 0.34
CA ILE A 202 0.40 -18.72 1.76
C ILE A 202 1.63 -18.30 2.55
N TYR A 203 1.43 -17.42 3.54
CA TYR A 203 2.41 -17.08 4.56
C TYR A 203 1.88 -17.49 5.93
N LEU A 204 2.74 -18.12 6.73
CA LEU A 204 2.53 -18.34 8.15
C LEU A 204 3.56 -17.53 8.93
N SER A 205 3.14 -16.74 9.88
CA SER A 205 4.05 -15.97 10.74
C SER A 205 3.61 -15.96 12.18
N GLY A 206 4.55 -15.77 13.10
CA GLY A 206 4.33 -15.82 14.53
C GLY A 206 4.94 -17.06 15.17
N LYS A 207 4.36 -17.58 16.25
CA LYS A 207 4.79 -18.82 16.87
C LYS A 207 4.20 -20.02 16.14
N VAL A 208 4.85 -20.41 15.03
CA VAL A 208 4.37 -21.46 14.14
C VAL A 208 4.88 -22.81 14.64
N THR A 209 3.95 -23.76 14.86
CA THR A 209 4.26 -25.14 15.23
C THR A 209 4.14 -26.09 14.04
N GLY A 210 4.71 -27.29 14.15
CA GLY A 210 4.53 -28.35 13.14
C GLY A 210 3.05 -28.66 12.88
N ASP A 211 2.22 -28.66 13.92
CA ASP A 211 0.77 -28.91 13.82
C ASP A 211 0.08 -27.79 12.99
N CYS A 212 0.52 -26.53 13.13
CA CYS A 212 0.01 -25.44 12.28
C CYS A 212 0.30 -25.70 10.82
N ILE A 213 1.53 -26.12 10.48
CA ILE A 213 1.95 -26.42 9.11
C ILE A 213 1.14 -27.59 8.55
N HIS A 214 1.02 -28.70 9.29
CA HIS A 214 0.22 -29.85 8.89
C HIS A 214 -1.25 -29.51 8.68
N ARG A 215 -1.81 -28.63 9.52
CA ARG A 215 -3.20 -28.21 9.37
C ARG A 215 -3.40 -27.37 8.12
N ILE A 216 -2.48 -26.45 7.81
CA ILE A 216 -2.52 -25.68 6.55
C ILE A 216 -2.36 -26.60 5.34
N GLU A 217 -1.44 -27.55 5.40
CA GLU A 217 -1.27 -28.56 4.33
C GLU A 217 -2.57 -29.36 4.12
N SER A 218 -3.18 -29.85 5.19
CA SER A 218 -4.44 -30.60 5.12
C SER A 218 -5.58 -29.78 4.50
N LEU A 219 -5.72 -28.50 4.87
CA LEU A 219 -6.83 -27.66 4.44
C LEU A 219 -6.60 -27.03 3.06
N PHE A 220 -5.39 -26.61 2.74
CA PHE A 220 -5.10 -25.81 1.53
C PHE A 220 -4.07 -26.47 0.60
N GLY A 221 -3.44 -27.57 1.00
CA GLY A 221 -2.31 -28.15 0.29
C GLY A 221 -2.53 -29.55 -0.29
N CYS A 222 -3.45 -30.36 0.25
CA CYS A 222 -3.66 -31.74 -0.22
C CYS A 222 -4.39 -31.79 -1.56
N GLU A 223 -5.43 -30.98 -1.72
CA GLU A 223 -6.27 -30.96 -2.92
C GLU A 223 -6.26 -29.58 -3.57
N ALA A 224 -6.43 -29.55 -4.90
CA ALA A 224 -6.64 -28.30 -5.61
C ALA A 224 -8.01 -27.72 -5.25
N PHE A 225 -8.08 -26.41 -5.03
CA PHE A 225 -9.34 -25.69 -4.80
C PHE A 225 -9.56 -24.59 -5.85
N GLY A 226 -10.83 -24.22 -6.04
CA GLY A 226 -11.26 -23.28 -7.09
C GLY A 226 -11.76 -24.01 -8.34
N THR A 227 -12.15 -23.25 -9.35
CA THR A 227 -12.80 -23.78 -10.58
C THR A 227 -12.04 -23.47 -11.86
N ASP A 228 -11.43 -22.30 -11.97
CA ASP A 228 -10.66 -21.90 -13.16
C ASP A 228 -9.17 -21.80 -12.84
N PHE A 229 -8.42 -22.87 -13.15
CA PHE A 229 -7.01 -22.99 -12.80
C PHE A 229 -6.03 -22.28 -13.76
N ARG A 230 -6.53 -21.44 -14.67
CA ARG A 230 -5.67 -20.66 -15.57
C ARG A 230 -4.91 -19.60 -14.77
N LYS A 231 -3.61 -19.50 -14.99
CA LYS A 231 -2.85 -18.39 -14.40
C LYS A 231 -3.32 -17.07 -14.99
N PRO A 232 -3.42 -16.00 -14.16
CA PRO A 232 -3.70 -14.67 -14.68
C PRO A 232 -2.63 -14.23 -15.67
N GLU A 233 -3.06 -13.68 -16.79
CA GLU A 233 -2.15 -13.04 -17.74
C GLU A 233 -1.72 -11.67 -17.18
N LYS A 234 -0.42 -11.36 -17.29
CA LYS A 234 0.07 -10.02 -17.02
C LYS A 234 -0.40 -9.09 -18.15
N THR A 235 -1.28 -8.18 -17.82
CA THR A 235 -1.66 -7.10 -18.74
C THR A 235 -0.75 -5.91 -18.49
N GLU A 236 -0.06 -5.45 -19.53
CA GLU A 236 0.70 -4.21 -19.48
C GLU A 236 -0.22 -3.03 -19.73
N PHE A 237 -0.14 -2.03 -18.87
CA PHE A 237 -0.90 -0.79 -18.98
C PHE A 237 0.06 0.37 -19.19
N HIS A 238 -0.24 1.21 -20.17
CA HIS A 238 0.56 2.41 -20.46
C HIS A 238 -0.22 3.65 -20.02
N PRO A 239 0.34 4.49 -19.13
CA PRO A 239 -0.30 5.72 -18.72
C PRO A 239 -0.36 6.74 -19.85
N VAL A 240 -1.47 7.46 -19.92
CA VAL A 240 -1.67 8.59 -20.84
C VAL A 240 -1.79 9.86 -20.00
N THR A 241 -0.67 10.54 -19.81
CA THR A 241 -0.62 11.75 -18.99
C THR A 241 -1.30 12.93 -19.72
N ALA A 242 -2.12 13.68 -18.98
CA ALA A 242 -2.79 14.88 -19.49
C ALA A 242 -1.77 15.92 -19.98
N SER A 243 -2.10 16.66 -21.03
CA SER A 243 -1.22 17.70 -21.60
C SER A 243 -1.08 18.94 -20.71
N GLY A 244 -2.16 19.37 -20.05
CA GLY A 244 -2.15 20.53 -19.14
C GLY A 244 -1.28 20.32 -17.91
N LYS A 245 -0.60 21.36 -17.45
CA LYS A 245 0.19 21.35 -16.22
C LYS A 245 -0.70 21.44 -14.99
N ARG A 246 -1.67 22.35 -14.98
CA ARG A 246 -2.55 22.64 -13.84
C ARG A 246 -4.01 22.32 -14.15
N ILE A 247 -4.67 21.72 -13.17
CA ILE A 247 -6.12 21.49 -13.13
C ILE A 247 -6.66 22.09 -11.86
N PHE A 248 -7.64 22.99 -11.97
CA PHE A 248 -8.36 23.59 -10.84
C PHE A 248 -9.76 22.96 -10.74
N ILE A 249 -10.09 22.44 -9.57
CA ILE A 249 -11.42 21.90 -9.23
C ILE A 249 -12.08 22.86 -8.26
N GLU A 250 -13.05 23.62 -8.78
CA GLU A 250 -13.75 24.67 -8.00
C GLU A 250 -14.62 24.06 -6.90
N ARG A 251 -14.42 24.57 -5.67
CA ARG A 251 -15.28 24.30 -4.50
C ARG A 251 -15.48 25.61 -3.76
N PRO A 252 -16.53 26.41 -4.15
CA PRO A 252 -16.71 27.77 -3.66
C PRO A 252 -16.82 27.90 -2.13
N ASP A 253 -17.37 26.86 -1.48
CA ASP A 253 -17.60 26.84 -0.03
C ASP A 253 -16.42 26.27 0.76
N ALA A 254 -15.32 25.90 0.10
CA ALA A 254 -14.17 25.32 0.78
C ALA A 254 -13.40 26.39 1.58
N LEU A 255 -13.17 26.11 2.86
CA LEU A 255 -12.37 26.95 3.74
C LEU A 255 -10.87 26.80 3.46
N GLN A 256 -10.46 25.63 2.99
CA GLN A 256 -9.09 25.30 2.60
C GLN A 256 -9.09 24.66 1.23
N SER A 257 -7.97 24.79 0.53
CA SER A 257 -7.71 24.09 -0.73
C SER A 257 -6.77 22.91 -0.51
N ALA A 258 -7.07 21.79 -1.16
CA ALA A 258 -6.12 20.69 -1.28
C ALA A 258 -5.23 20.89 -2.50
N VAL A 259 -3.93 20.77 -2.31
CA VAL A 259 -2.90 20.81 -3.35
C VAL A 259 -2.31 19.41 -3.51
N ARG A 260 -2.35 18.89 -4.72
CA ARG A 260 -1.69 17.65 -5.12
C ARG A 260 -0.80 17.93 -6.32
N MET A 261 0.50 17.77 -6.14
CA MET A 261 1.47 17.87 -7.23
C MET A 261 2.07 16.50 -7.45
N GLY A 262 2.22 16.08 -8.70
CA GLY A 262 2.81 14.76 -8.95
C GLY A 262 3.20 14.52 -10.39
N MET A 263 4.01 13.50 -10.58
CA MET A 263 4.46 13.03 -11.88
C MET A 263 4.66 11.53 -11.89
N LEU A 264 4.67 10.91 -13.05
CA LEU A 264 5.10 9.53 -13.23
C LEU A 264 6.58 9.41 -12.82
N SER A 265 6.90 8.35 -12.11
CA SER A 265 8.21 8.15 -11.50
C SER A 265 8.65 6.68 -11.65
N LEU A 266 9.70 6.31 -10.95
CA LEU A 266 10.32 5.01 -10.99
C LEU A 266 9.40 3.92 -10.42
N ASP A 267 9.47 2.74 -10.99
CA ASP A 267 9.02 1.52 -10.31
C ASP A 267 10.10 0.99 -9.36
N ARG A 268 9.77 -0.07 -8.64
CA ARG A 268 10.66 -0.65 -7.62
C ARG A 268 11.92 -1.32 -8.18
N ASN A 269 11.90 -1.72 -9.45
CA ASN A 269 12.98 -2.44 -10.10
C ASN A 269 13.99 -1.51 -10.77
N HIS A 270 13.72 -0.19 -10.78
CA HIS A 270 14.65 0.76 -11.34
C HIS A 270 15.92 0.88 -10.47
N PRO A 271 17.13 0.88 -11.07
CA PRO A 271 18.40 0.92 -10.32
C PRO A 271 18.50 2.11 -9.34
N ASP A 272 17.97 3.27 -9.70
CA ASP A 272 17.99 4.47 -8.86
C ASP A 272 16.94 4.45 -7.73
N TYR A 273 15.96 3.51 -7.75
CA TYR A 273 14.78 3.56 -6.88
C TYR A 273 15.12 3.69 -5.39
N LEU A 274 16.04 2.87 -4.90
CA LEU A 274 16.41 2.85 -3.48
C LEU A 274 17.06 4.18 -3.03
N LYS A 275 17.93 4.76 -3.86
CA LYS A 275 18.56 6.07 -3.57
C LYS A 275 17.57 7.23 -3.76
N VAL A 276 16.66 7.14 -4.73
CA VAL A 276 15.57 8.12 -4.89
C VAL A 276 14.62 8.11 -3.69
N ARG A 277 14.43 7.00 -3.01
CA ARG A 277 13.70 6.98 -1.73
C ARG A 277 14.36 7.88 -0.68
N VAL A 278 15.71 7.89 -0.60
CA VAL A 278 16.42 8.80 0.32
C VAL A 278 16.21 10.26 -0.08
N LEU A 279 16.34 10.58 -1.37
CA LEU A 279 16.04 11.92 -1.90
C LEU A 279 14.62 12.37 -1.55
N VAL A 280 13.61 11.52 -1.78
CA VAL A 280 12.20 11.87 -1.51
C VAL A 280 11.93 11.99 -0.01
N THR A 281 12.57 11.17 0.82
CA THR A 281 12.49 11.30 2.27
C THR A 281 13.05 12.64 2.74
N LEU A 282 14.22 13.04 2.24
CA LEU A 282 14.82 14.34 2.52
C LEU A 282 13.93 15.50 2.03
N PHE A 283 13.35 15.38 0.85
CA PHE A 283 12.49 16.39 0.25
C PHE A 283 11.21 16.62 1.06
N GLY A 284 10.44 15.54 1.38
CA GLY A 284 9.15 15.68 2.04
C GLY A 284 8.66 14.42 2.77
N GLY A 285 9.52 13.40 2.98
CA GLY A 285 9.10 12.09 3.47
C GLY A 285 9.06 11.94 5.00
N TYR A 286 9.48 12.94 5.78
CA TYR A 286 9.44 12.89 7.24
C TYR A 286 9.25 14.29 7.83
N PHE A 287 9.05 14.38 9.14
CA PHE A 287 8.73 15.64 9.81
C PHE A 287 9.84 16.71 9.69
N GLY A 288 11.11 16.34 9.73
CA GLY A 288 12.25 17.25 9.55
C GLY A 288 12.67 17.47 8.10
N SER A 289 11.83 17.09 7.12
CA SER A 289 12.11 17.26 5.69
C SER A 289 12.08 18.71 5.25
N ARG A 290 12.70 19.03 4.11
CA ARG A 290 12.76 20.40 3.58
C ARG A 290 11.41 21.04 3.40
N LEU A 291 10.44 20.34 2.82
CA LEU A 291 9.08 20.85 2.65
C LEU A 291 8.41 21.16 3.99
N MET A 292 8.58 20.31 4.99
CA MET A 292 8.00 20.53 6.31
C MET A 292 8.66 21.72 7.02
N SER A 293 9.99 21.79 7.04
CA SER A 293 10.70 22.89 7.68
C SER A 293 10.40 24.24 7.02
N ASN A 294 10.46 24.32 5.68
CA ASN A 294 10.20 25.56 4.96
C ASN A 294 8.73 25.99 5.02
N ILE A 295 7.80 25.10 4.60
CA ILE A 295 6.42 25.51 4.29
C ILE A 295 5.54 25.49 5.55
N ARG A 296 5.77 24.53 6.47
CA ARG A 296 5.01 24.42 7.70
C ARG A 296 5.64 25.23 8.82
N GLU A 297 6.94 25.05 9.12
CA GLU A 297 7.56 25.61 10.31
C GLU A 297 7.95 27.08 10.11
N ASP A 298 8.65 27.40 9.01
CA ASP A 298 9.13 28.76 8.77
C ASP A 298 8.02 29.69 8.26
N LYS A 299 7.18 29.24 7.34
CA LYS A 299 6.18 30.07 6.65
C LYS A 299 4.76 29.92 7.19
N GLY A 300 4.44 28.79 7.81
CA GLY A 300 3.12 28.54 8.38
C GLY A 300 1.98 28.44 7.38
N TYR A 301 2.26 28.10 6.11
CA TYR A 301 1.24 28.05 5.06
C TYR A 301 0.31 26.84 5.17
N THR A 302 0.74 25.79 5.83
CA THR A 302 -0.01 24.53 5.99
C THR A 302 0.23 23.90 7.36
N TYR A 303 -0.72 23.08 7.81
CA TYR A 303 -0.51 22.21 8.97
C TYR A 303 0.42 21.04 8.65
N GLY A 304 0.48 20.61 7.39
CA GLY A 304 1.35 19.54 6.96
C GLY A 304 1.46 19.44 5.45
N ILE A 305 2.66 19.10 5.02
CA ILE A 305 3.01 18.81 3.63
C ILE A 305 3.87 17.57 3.59
N SER A 306 3.67 16.73 2.60
CA SER A 306 4.46 15.51 2.45
C SER A 306 4.78 15.24 0.98
N ALA A 307 5.92 14.57 0.75
CA ALA A 307 6.26 13.99 -0.54
C ALA A 307 6.51 12.48 -0.38
N ALA A 308 5.99 11.69 -1.33
CA ALA A 308 6.17 10.25 -1.34
C ALA A 308 6.34 9.72 -2.76
N ILE A 309 7.11 8.64 -2.90
CA ILE A 309 7.13 7.82 -4.11
C ILE A 309 6.27 6.59 -3.90
N MET A 310 5.25 6.43 -4.72
CA MET A 310 4.35 5.29 -4.73
C MET A 310 4.72 4.38 -5.91
N PRO A 311 5.42 3.28 -5.66
CA PRO A 311 5.92 2.43 -6.73
C PRO A 311 4.82 1.46 -7.18
N TYR A 312 4.02 1.85 -8.14
CA TYR A 312 3.10 0.93 -8.82
C TYR A 312 3.85 0.04 -9.81
N PRO A 313 3.30 -1.14 -10.16
CA PRO A 313 3.89 -2.01 -11.16
C PRO A 313 4.14 -1.30 -12.50
N GLY A 314 5.37 -1.36 -12.98
CA GLY A 314 5.79 -0.78 -14.25
C GLY A 314 5.92 0.75 -14.29
N GLN A 315 5.23 1.49 -13.41
CA GLN A 315 5.28 2.96 -13.43
C GLN A 315 4.85 3.57 -12.09
N GLY A 316 5.82 4.00 -11.30
CA GLY A 316 5.57 4.68 -10.02
C GLY A 316 5.01 6.10 -10.17
N VAL A 317 4.66 6.70 -9.06
CA VAL A 317 4.24 8.10 -8.93
C VAL A 317 5.03 8.77 -7.82
N LEU A 318 5.64 9.90 -8.11
CA LEU A 318 6.08 10.87 -7.11
C LEU A 318 4.93 11.85 -6.88
N ALA A 319 4.53 12.04 -5.63
CA ALA A 319 3.46 12.98 -5.29
C ALA A 319 3.84 13.84 -4.09
N VAL A 320 3.48 15.13 -4.14
CA VAL A 320 3.46 16.08 -3.03
C VAL A 320 2.01 16.36 -2.67
N SER A 321 1.71 16.37 -1.38
CA SER A 321 0.36 16.52 -0.84
C SER A 321 0.33 17.54 0.29
N ALA A 322 -0.56 18.52 0.22
CA ALA A 322 -0.80 19.51 1.27
C ALA A 322 -2.26 19.99 1.25
N GLU A 323 -2.70 20.56 2.37
CA GLU A 323 -3.91 21.36 2.47
C GLU A 323 -3.53 22.71 3.09
N ALA A 324 -4.03 23.82 2.53
CA ALA A 324 -3.70 25.15 2.98
C ALA A 324 -4.92 26.08 2.88
N ALA A 325 -4.91 27.19 3.63
CA ALA A 325 -5.87 28.27 3.42
C ALA A 325 -5.76 28.78 1.96
N ASN A 326 -6.88 29.20 1.39
CA ASN A 326 -6.98 29.45 -0.05
C ASN A 326 -5.95 30.50 -0.53
N GLU A 327 -5.63 31.52 0.30
CA GLU A 327 -4.61 32.53 0.01
C GLU A 327 -3.17 32.03 -0.02
N PHE A 328 -2.87 30.89 0.61
CA PHE A 328 -1.51 30.34 0.66
C PHE A 328 -1.23 29.28 -0.43
N VAL A 329 -2.21 28.97 -1.27
CA VAL A 329 -2.04 27.92 -2.32
C VAL A 329 -0.90 28.26 -3.28
N GLU A 330 -0.91 29.48 -3.86
CA GLU A 330 0.11 29.87 -4.83
C GLU A 330 1.51 30.03 -4.18
N PRO A 331 1.64 30.71 -3.02
CA PRO A 331 2.92 30.72 -2.30
C PRO A 331 3.44 29.30 -1.98
N LEU A 332 2.59 28.39 -1.51
CA LEU A 332 2.96 27.01 -1.18
C LEU A 332 3.50 26.28 -2.41
N ILE A 333 2.82 26.36 -3.55
CA ILE A 333 3.26 25.75 -4.80
C ILE A 333 4.62 26.31 -5.23
N GLY A 334 4.80 27.65 -5.09
CA GLY A 334 6.07 28.32 -5.35
C GLY A 334 7.22 27.76 -4.52
N GLU A 335 6.97 27.53 -3.22
CA GLU A 335 7.97 26.97 -2.33
C GLU A 335 8.32 25.51 -2.63
N VAL A 336 7.35 24.71 -3.08
CA VAL A 336 7.64 23.34 -3.54
C VAL A 336 8.63 23.36 -4.71
N TYR A 337 8.42 24.27 -5.68
CA TYR A 337 9.37 24.44 -6.81
C TYR A 337 10.73 24.99 -6.36
N HIS A 338 10.73 25.91 -5.40
CA HIS A 338 11.95 26.45 -4.83
C HIS A 338 12.81 25.35 -4.18
N GLU A 339 12.20 24.48 -3.36
CA GLU A 339 12.94 23.37 -2.74
C GLU A 339 13.44 22.33 -3.77
N ILE A 340 12.71 22.11 -4.88
CA ILE A 340 13.20 21.29 -6.00
C ILE A 340 14.46 21.95 -6.61
N ASP A 341 14.41 23.28 -6.86
CA ASP A 341 15.56 24.00 -7.42
C ASP A 341 16.79 23.93 -6.50
N ARG A 342 16.58 24.07 -5.20
CA ARG A 342 17.67 23.94 -4.23
C ARG A 342 18.28 22.54 -4.26
N LEU A 343 17.46 21.48 -4.30
CA LEU A 343 17.93 20.10 -4.38
C LEU A 343 18.73 19.80 -5.66
N GLN A 344 18.38 20.46 -6.77
CA GLN A 344 19.06 20.28 -8.05
C GLN A 344 20.37 21.07 -8.16
N ASN A 345 20.48 22.21 -7.48
CA ASN A 345 21.58 23.16 -7.68
C ASN A 345 22.55 23.26 -6.48
N GLU A 346 22.09 22.91 -5.29
CA GLU A 346 22.87 22.99 -4.05
C GLU A 346 23.18 21.59 -3.51
N LEU A 347 24.34 21.42 -2.88
CA LEU A 347 24.63 20.22 -2.13
C LEU A 347 23.89 20.24 -0.80
N VAL A 348 23.29 19.11 -0.43
CA VAL A 348 22.78 18.94 0.93
C VAL A 348 23.93 18.90 1.92
N SER A 349 23.76 19.49 3.09
CA SER A 349 24.79 19.47 4.12
C SER A 349 24.95 18.04 4.69
N ASP A 350 26.15 17.73 5.16
CA ASP A 350 26.43 16.43 5.79
C ASP A 350 25.54 16.19 7.01
N GLY A 351 25.22 17.24 7.78
CA GLY A 351 24.33 17.16 8.94
C GLY A 351 22.90 16.82 8.54
N GLU A 352 22.35 17.47 7.50
CA GLU A 352 21.00 17.17 6.97
C GLU A 352 20.91 15.75 6.43
N LEU A 353 21.89 15.33 5.62
CA LEU A 353 21.89 13.98 5.06
C LEU A 353 22.06 12.92 6.15
N SER A 354 22.91 13.15 7.15
CA SER A 354 23.07 12.25 8.30
C SER A 354 21.76 12.09 9.09
N MET A 355 20.99 13.17 9.28
CA MET A 355 19.71 13.12 9.96
C MET A 355 18.70 12.25 9.19
N VAL A 356 18.59 12.41 7.87
CA VAL A 356 17.72 11.59 7.01
C VAL A 356 18.13 10.12 7.04
N LYS A 357 19.43 9.83 6.92
CA LYS A 357 19.97 8.46 7.02
C LYS A 357 19.58 7.81 8.35
N ASN A 358 19.82 8.50 9.47
CA ASN A 358 19.48 8.00 10.80
C ASN A 358 17.98 7.74 10.97
N TYR A 359 17.13 8.65 10.45
CA TYR A 359 15.68 8.45 10.44
C TYR A 359 15.30 7.18 9.67
N MET A 360 15.81 7.01 8.44
CA MET A 360 15.50 5.86 7.60
C MET A 360 16.04 4.54 8.17
N LEU A 361 17.26 4.55 8.73
CA LEU A 361 17.85 3.37 9.38
C LEU A 361 17.03 2.94 10.60
N GLY A 362 16.59 3.90 11.42
CA GLY A 362 15.71 3.63 12.55
C GLY A 362 14.35 3.07 12.13
N ASP A 363 13.75 3.61 11.07
CA ASP A 363 12.50 3.11 10.51
C ASP A 363 12.65 1.69 9.93
N MET A 364 13.75 1.41 9.23
CA MET A 364 14.06 0.07 8.74
C MET A 364 14.22 -0.94 9.89
N CYS A 365 14.93 -0.61 10.97
CA CYS A 365 15.05 -1.49 12.13
C CYS A 365 13.68 -1.83 12.72
N ARG A 366 12.83 -0.84 12.92
CA ARG A 366 11.47 -1.02 13.44
C ARG A 366 10.58 -1.86 12.51
N SER A 367 10.75 -1.71 11.20
CA SER A 367 9.94 -2.41 10.20
C SER A 367 10.19 -3.92 10.15
N TYR A 368 11.23 -4.44 10.83
CA TYR A 368 11.57 -5.86 10.83
C TYR A 368 11.59 -6.47 12.25
N GLU A 369 10.98 -5.79 13.22
CA GLU A 369 11.08 -6.13 14.63
C GLU A 369 10.19 -7.32 15.04
N SER A 370 9.05 -7.51 14.39
CA SER A 370 8.09 -8.56 14.72
C SER A 370 7.97 -9.61 13.61
N ALA A 371 7.52 -10.81 13.98
CA ALA A 371 7.22 -11.86 13.00
C ALA A 371 6.21 -11.40 11.93
N PHE A 372 5.25 -10.56 12.31
CA PHE A 372 4.21 -10.07 11.40
C PHE A 372 4.75 -9.00 10.46
N SER A 373 5.57 -8.06 10.96
CA SER A 373 6.22 -7.07 10.11
C SER A 373 7.27 -7.69 9.17
N LEU A 374 7.96 -8.74 9.61
CA LEU A 374 8.82 -9.56 8.74
C LEU A 374 8.01 -10.23 7.62
N ALA A 375 6.82 -10.79 7.94
CA ALA A 375 5.95 -11.37 6.92
C ALA A 375 5.50 -10.31 5.90
N ASP A 376 5.08 -9.12 6.36
CA ASP A 376 4.73 -8.02 5.47
C ASP A 376 5.88 -7.64 4.54
N ALA A 377 7.10 -7.58 5.06
CA ALA A 377 8.30 -7.28 4.28
C ALA A 377 8.59 -8.36 3.22
N TRP A 378 8.47 -9.64 3.55
CA TRP A 378 8.67 -10.72 2.58
C TRP A 378 7.52 -10.84 1.57
N ILE A 379 6.28 -10.61 1.99
CA ILE A 379 5.14 -10.49 1.08
C ILE A 379 5.39 -9.35 0.09
N PHE A 380 5.85 -8.19 0.58
CA PHE A 380 6.21 -7.06 -0.27
C PHE A 380 7.28 -7.44 -1.32
N VAL A 381 8.35 -8.12 -0.92
CA VAL A 381 9.41 -8.60 -1.83
C VAL A 381 8.80 -9.53 -2.90
N GLN A 382 7.98 -10.50 -2.49
CA GLN A 382 7.35 -11.45 -3.40
C GLN A 382 6.41 -10.78 -4.41
N VAL A 383 5.46 -9.98 -3.94
CA VAL A 383 4.45 -9.35 -4.82
C VAL A 383 5.05 -8.29 -5.74
N SER A 384 6.21 -7.75 -5.36
CA SER A 384 6.95 -6.77 -6.17
C SER A 384 7.93 -7.42 -7.15
N GLY A 385 8.11 -8.75 -7.09
CA GLY A 385 9.08 -9.48 -7.93
C GLY A 385 10.53 -9.12 -7.65
N LEU A 386 10.84 -8.70 -6.41
CA LEU A 386 12.17 -8.32 -5.96
C LEU A 386 12.98 -9.56 -5.54
N GLN A 387 14.31 -9.41 -5.49
CA GLN A 387 15.21 -10.45 -5.02
C GLN A 387 15.33 -10.47 -3.50
N ASP A 388 15.75 -11.59 -2.93
CA ASP A 388 15.99 -11.74 -1.48
C ASP A 388 17.11 -10.80 -0.95
N THR A 389 17.92 -10.23 -1.84
CA THR A 389 18.96 -9.23 -1.55
C THR A 389 18.42 -7.83 -1.26
N TYR A 390 17.14 -7.57 -1.57
CA TYR A 390 16.52 -6.25 -1.48
C TYR A 390 16.78 -5.52 -0.15
N PHE A 391 16.75 -6.24 0.98
CA PHE A 391 16.93 -5.60 2.30
C PHE A 391 18.37 -5.11 2.52
N ALA A 392 19.35 -5.88 2.06
CA ALA A 392 20.77 -5.47 2.11
C ALA A 392 21.01 -4.29 1.16
N GLU A 393 20.53 -4.38 -0.06
CA GLU A 393 20.62 -3.30 -1.06
C GLU A 393 19.96 -2.00 -0.57
N ALA A 394 18.81 -2.11 0.11
CA ALA A 394 18.11 -0.97 0.68
C ALA A 394 18.91 -0.33 1.84
N LEU A 395 19.54 -1.14 2.69
CA LEU A 395 20.41 -0.67 3.76
C LEU A 395 21.64 0.06 3.19
N ASP A 396 22.30 -0.56 2.23
CA ASP A 396 23.51 0.00 1.59
C ASP A 396 23.17 1.32 0.86
N ALA A 397 22.05 1.38 0.14
CA ALA A 397 21.63 2.60 -0.53
C ALA A 397 21.42 3.78 0.44
N VAL A 398 20.90 3.53 1.65
CA VAL A 398 20.75 4.57 2.68
C VAL A 398 22.10 4.97 3.25
N LYS A 399 22.98 4.00 3.55
CA LYS A 399 24.31 4.27 4.15
C LYS A 399 25.25 5.01 3.21
N GLU A 400 25.28 4.58 1.96
CA GLU A 400 26.34 4.99 1.02
C GLU A 400 26.00 6.25 0.23
N VAL A 401 24.72 6.63 0.08
CA VAL A 401 24.33 7.78 -0.73
C VAL A 401 25.04 9.05 -0.26
N THR A 402 25.56 9.82 -1.22
CA THR A 402 26.36 11.04 -1.00
C THR A 402 25.56 12.30 -1.33
N PRO A 403 25.96 13.50 -0.84
CA PRO A 403 25.33 14.77 -1.22
C PRO A 403 25.35 15.02 -2.75
N GLN A 404 26.42 14.59 -3.44
CA GLN A 404 26.56 14.69 -4.88
C GLN A 404 25.53 13.83 -5.60
N GLU A 405 25.36 12.57 -5.17
CA GLU A 405 24.36 11.67 -5.73
C GLU A 405 22.94 12.17 -5.49
N ILE A 406 22.62 12.75 -4.32
CA ILE A 406 21.32 13.36 -4.04
C ILE A 406 21.01 14.47 -5.06
N ARG A 407 21.99 15.37 -5.32
CA ARG A 407 21.83 16.44 -6.32
C ARG A 407 21.62 15.88 -7.74
N GLU A 408 22.41 14.89 -8.15
CA GLU A 408 22.30 14.26 -9.46
C GLU A 408 20.97 13.54 -9.64
N LEU A 409 20.51 12.81 -8.60
CA LEU A 409 19.21 12.16 -8.58
C LEU A 409 18.06 13.18 -8.64
N ALA A 410 18.18 14.32 -7.93
CA ALA A 410 17.21 15.41 -8.02
C ALA A 410 17.12 15.97 -9.44
N GLY A 411 18.26 16.18 -10.10
CA GLY A 411 18.31 16.63 -11.51
C GLY A 411 17.63 15.65 -12.48
N ARG A 412 17.78 14.34 -12.25
CA ARG A 412 17.21 13.31 -13.11
C ARG A 412 15.73 13.02 -12.83
N HIS A 413 15.31 13.04 -11.55
CA HIS A 413 14.03 12.47 -11.10
C HIS A 413 13.04 13.49 -10.52
N LEU A 414 13.41 14.74 -10.25
CA LEU A 414 12.50 15.81 -9.83
C LEU A 414 12.23 16.80 -10.98
N CYS A 415 11.64 16.33 -12.06
CA CYS A 415 11.42 17.13 -13.28
C CYS A 415 10.21 18.05 -13.11
N LYS A 416 10.44 19.34 -12.92
CA LYS A 416 9.39 20.39 -12.71
C LYS A 416 8.39 20.50 -13.86
N GLU A 417 8.84 20.25 -15.08
CA GLU A 417 8.01 20.33 -16.30
C GLU A 417 7.00 19.17 -16.38
N LYS A 418 7.32 18.03 -15.76
CA LYS A 418 6.46 16.84 -15.71
C LYS A 418 5.45 16.88 -14.58
N LEU A 419 5.64 17.74 -13.57
CA LEU A 419 4.73 17.86 -12.45
C LEU A 419 3.36 18.35 -12.91
N LYS A 420 2.32 17.59 -12.57
CA LYS A 420 0.93 18.02 -12.66
C LYS A 420 0.54 18.65 -11.33
N GLU A 421 -0.18 19.74 -11.39
CA GLU A 421 -0.67 20.52 -10.25
C GLU A 421 -2.19 20.41 -10.21
N ILE A 422 -2.73 19.81 -9.18
CA ILE A 422 -4.17 19.73 -8.95
C ILE A 422 -4.47 20.55 -7.71
N VAL A 423 -5.30 21.56 -7.88
CA VAL A 423 -5.81 22.38 -6.79
C VAL A 423 -7.32 22.17 -6.71
N CYS A 424 -7.81 21.74 -5.57
CA CYS A 424 -9.24 21.65 -5.30
C CYS A 424 -9.60 22.54 -4.14
N GLY A 425 -10.43 23.56 -4.37
CA GLY A 425 -10.81 24.52 -3.36
C GLY A 425 -11.51 25.75 -3.93
N LYS A 426 -11.52 26.85 -3.16
CA LYS A 426 -12.08 28.12 -3.59
C LYS A 426 -11.07 28.89 -4.43
N LYS A 427 -11.48 29.31 -5.63
CA LYS A 427 -10.64 30.18 -6.47
C LYS A 427 -10.56 31.57 -5.86
N MET A 428 -9.35 32.02 -5.59
CA MET A 428 -9.10 33.41 -5.18
C MET A 428 -9.09 34.27 -6.45
N SER A 429 -9.79 35.41 -6.40
CA SER A 429 -9.92 36.39 -7.50
C SER A 429 -8.62 37.17 -7.69
#